data_7b9074bdf594cddbdb6920381d9b9ecb
#
_entry.id   7b9074bdf594cddbdb6920381d9b9ecb
#
_cell.length_a   1.000
_cell.length_b   1.000
_cell.length_c   1.000
_cell.angle_alpha   90.00
_cell.angle_beta   90.00
_cell.angle_gamma   90.00
#
_symmetry.space_group_name_H-M   'P 1'
#
loop_
_entity.id
_entity.type
_entity.pdbx_description
1 polymer ?
#
loop_
_entity_poly.entity_id
_entity_poly.type
_entity_poly.pdbx_seq_one_letter_code
_entity_poly.pdbx_strand_id
1 'polypeptide(L)'
;IRQTVKLSEKTMEKTQIVNYFLIDVAHVWLFIARFVKESFSIHPEVKEFFYQCFKIGYKSLPLISVTGTIMGLVLTIQTRPVLMDFGAESLLAGMVAVSLIREMGPVITGLICAGKIASGMGAELGSMKVTEQIEAMEVSSTNPMRFLVVPRVWAATLMIPLLILYADGL
;
A
#
# COMPACT_ATOMS: atom_id res chain seq x y z
N ILE A 1 -17.82 -31.64 38.26
CA ILE A 1 -18.28 -30.26 38.41
C ILE A 1 -17.15 -29.27 38.03
N ARG A 2 -15.90 -29.40 38.51
CA ARG A 2 -14.79 -28.50 38.17
C ARG A 2 -14.33 -28.57 36.68
N GLN A 3 -14.43 -29.74 36.06
CA GLN A 3 -14.05 -29.88 34.62
C GLN A 3 -15.09 -29.30 33.67
N THR A 4 -16.38 -29.43 34.01
CA THR A 4 -17.46 -28.86 33.20
C THR A 4 -17.46 -27.33 33.23
N VAL A 5 -17.11 -26.71 34.35
CA VAL A 5 -16.98 -25.25 34.46
C VAL A 5 -15.82 -24.73 33.63
N LYS A 6 -14.62 -25.38 33.64
CA LYS A 6 -13.47 -25.00 32.81
C LYS A 6 -13.73 -25.15 31.29
N LEU A 7 -14.49 -26.15 30.89
CA LEU A 7 -14.89 -26.34 29.51
C LEU A 7 -15.86 -25.25 29.05
N SER A 8 -16.79 -24.85 29.90
CA SER A 8 -17.73 -23.76 29.65
C SER A 8 -17.02 -22.41 29.52
N GLU A 9 -16.07 -22.09 30.43
CA GLU A 9 -15.25 -20.85 30.32
C GLU A 9 -14.44 -20.80 29.04
N LYS A 10 -13.77 -21.90 28.67
CA LYS A 10 -12.96 -21.96 27.45
C LYS A 10 -13.79 -21.89 26.16
N THR A 11 -15.03 -22.35 26.21
CA THR A 11 -15.95 -22.24 25.06
C THR A 11 -16.49 -20.80 24.94
N MET A 12 -16.78 -20.15 26.06
CA MET A 12 -17.21 -18.74 26.06
C MET A 12 -16.10 -17.81 25.60
N GLU A 13 -14.86 -18.02 26.02
CA GLU A 13 -13.69 -17.25 25.57
C GLU A 13 -13.47 -17.39 24.06
N LYS A 14 -13.54 -18.61 23.52
CA LYS A 14 -13.45 -18.84 22.07
C LYS A 14 -14.60 -18.19 21.29
N THR A 15 -15.80 -18.23 21.80
CA THR A 15 -16.98 -17.61 21.17
C THR A 15 -16.85 -16.09 21.17
N GLN A 16 -16.29 -15.51 22.22
CA GLN A 16 -16.02 -14.07 22.27
C GLN A 16 -14.96 -13.66 21.25
N ILE A 17 -13.85 -14.39 21.14
CA ILE A 17 -12.79 -14.11 20.13
C ILE A 17 -13.35 -14.18 18.71
N VAL A 18 -14.16 -15.19 18.41
CA VAL A 18 -14.80 -15.33 17.08
C VAL A 18 -15.77 -14.18 16.81
N ASN A 19 -16.56 -13.77 17.83
CA ASN A 19 -17.47 -12.64 17.67
C ASN A 19 -16.74 -11.31 17.45
N TYR A 20 -15.65 -11.04 18.18
CA TYR A 20 -14.81 -9.86 17.92
C TYR A 20 -14.23 -9.87 16.52
N PHE A 21 -13.69 -11.00 16.07
CA PHE A 21 -13.17 -11.15 14.72
C PHE A 21 -14.26 -10.91 13.65
N LEU A 22 -15.46 -11.46 13.83
CA LEU A 22 -16.57 -11.22 12.90
C LEU A 22 -17.03 -9.77 12.88
N ILE A 23 -17.02 -9.10 14.03
CA ILE A 23 -17.34 -7.67 14.13
C ILE A 23 -16.29 -6.84 13.40
N ASP A 24 -14.99 -7.14 13.58
CA ASP A 24 -13.90 -6.44 12.88
C ASP A 24 -14.00 -6.64 11.36
N VAL A 25 -14.26 -7.86 10.91
CA VAL A 25 -14.48 -8.14 9.48
C VAL A 25 -15.69 -7.39 8.94
N ALA A 26 -16.79 -7.33 9.72
CA ALA A 26 -17.96 -6.56 9.33
C ALA A 26 -17.66 -5.04 9.23
N HIS A 27 -16.88 -4.50 10.16
CA HIS A 27 -16.43 -3.10 10.11
C HIS A 27 -15.57 -2.80 8.88
N VAL A 28 -14.62 -3.70 8.54
CA VAL A 28 -13.83 -3.58 7.31
C VAL A 28 -14.72 -3.61 6.07
N TRP A 29 -15.69 -4.51 6.01
CA TRP A 29 -16.63 -4.61 4.90
C TRP A 29 -17.51 -3.36 4.76
N LEU A 30 -18.03 -2.85 5.88
CA LEU A 30 -18.79 -1.60 5.90
C LEU A 30 -17.93 -0.39 5.48
N PHE A 31 -16.66 -0.36 5.87
CA PHE A 31 -15.71 0.66 5.44
C PHE A 31 -15.52 0.62 3.92
N ILE A 32 -15.30 -0.57 3.35
CA ILE A 32 -15.14 -0.76 1.90
C ILE A 32 -16.42 -0.33 1.17
N ALA A 33 -17.58 -0.73 1.66
CA ALA A 33 -18.87 -0.36 1.06
C ALA A 33 -19.10 1.16 1.07
N ARG A 34 -18.76 1.83 2.19
CA ARG A 34 -18.80 3.31 2.28
C ARG A 34 -17.81 3.95 1.33
N PHE A 35 -16.58 3.43 1.26
CA PHE A 35 -15.57 3.93 0.33
C PHE A 35 -16.05 3.86 -1.12
N VAL A 36 -16.58 2.72 -1.56
CA VAL A 36 -17.09 2.54 -2.92
C VAL A 36 -18.23 3.52 -3.19
N LYS A 37 -19.17 3.66 -2.27
CA LYS A 37 -20.30 4.59 -2.40
C LYS A 37 -19.83 6.05 -2.52
N GLU A 38 -18.91 6.48 -1.68
CA GLU A 38 -18.38 7.86 -1.69
C GLU A 38 -17.44 8.11 -2.89
N SER A 39 -16.75 7.09 -3.38
CA SER A 39 -15.88 7.16 -4.55
C SER A 39 -16.63 7.50 -5.84
N PHE A 40 -17.88 7.06 -5.97
CA PHE A 40 -18.74 7.37 -7.11
C PHE A 40 -19.59 8.65 -6.91
N SER A 41 -19.42 9.36 -5.82
CA SER A 41 -20.10 10.63 -5.58
C SER A 41 -19.48 11.77 -6.41
N ILE A 42 -20.31 12.56 -7.03
CA ILE A 42 -20.07 13.44 -8.20
C ILE A 42 -19.09 14.62 -7.99
N HIS A 43 -18.55 14.85 -6.81
CA HIS A 43 -17.57 15.93 -6.59
C HIS A 43 -16.29 15.39 -5.95
N PRO A 44 -15.35 14.85 -6.74
CA PRO A 44 -14.01 14.58 -6.21
C PRO A 44 -13.32 15.91 -5.87
N GLU A 45 -12.70 15.98 -4.72
CA GLU A 45 -11.79 17.07 -4.35
C GLU A 45 -10.54 17.01 -5.24
N VAL A 46 -10.66 17.52 -6.48
CA VAL A 46 -9.64 17.41 -7.54
C VAL A 46 -8.31 18.01 -7.07
N LYS A 47 -8.37 19.10 -6.30
CA LYS A 47 -7.17 19.76 -5.75
C LYS A 47 -6.42 18.85 -4.79
N GLU A 48 -7.14 18.19 -3.88
CA GLU A 48 -6.56 17.24 -2.92
C GLU A 48 -6.02 15.99 -3.63
N PHE A 49 -6.73 15.49 -4.64
CA PHE A 49 -6.28 14.38 -5.46
C PHE A 49 -4.92 14.68 -6.13
N PHE A 50 -4.77 15.82 -6.81
CA PHE A 50 -3.50 16.19 -7.44
C PHE A 50 -2.38 16.41 -6.40
N TYR A 51 -2.70 16.99 -5.27
CA TYR A 51 -1.74 17.14 -4.17
C TYR A 51 -1.24 15.78 -3.67
N GLN A 52 -2.13 14.82 -3.49
CA GLN A 52 -1.76 13.47 -3.07
C GLN A 52 -0.98 12.73 -4.16
N CYS A 53 -1.33 12.88 -5.44
CA CYS A 53 -0.55 12.35 -6.57
C CYS A 53 0.88 12.89 -6.57
N PHE A 54 1.06 14.18 -6.37
CA PHE A 54 2.39 14.78 -6.26
C PHE A 54 3.16 14.26 -5.04
N LYS A 55 2.50 14.18 -3.90
CA LYS A 55 3.09 13.70 -2.65
C LYS A 55 3.54 12.23 -2.75
N ILE A 56 2.70 11.36 -3.30
CA ILE A 56 2.98 9.95 -3.48
C ILE A 56 3.99 9.73 -4.60
N GLY A 57 3.76 10.33 -5.77
CA GLY A 57 4.60 10.18 -6.96
C GLY A 57 5.98 10.78 -6.75
N TYR A 58 6.06 12.11 -6.77
CA TYR A 58 7.32 12.84 -6.78
C TYR A 58 8.23 12.51 -5.60
N LYS A 59 7.69 12.46 -4.39
CA LYS A 59 8.48 12.15 -3.18
C LYS A 59 8.97 10.68 -3.12
N SER A 60 8.44 9.78 -3.95
CA SER A 60 8.91 8.40 -4.01
C SER A 60 9.95 8.15 -5.08
N LEU A 61 10.08 9.03 -6.09
CA LEU A 61 11.05 8.89 -7.17
C LEU A 61 12.50 8.65 -6.68
N PRO A 62 13.07 9.46 -5.76
CA PRO A 62 14.46 9.27 -5.35
C PRO A 62 14.68 7.90 -4.70
N LEU A 63 13.73 7.45 -3.88
CA LEU A 63 13.85 6.15 -3.21
C LEU A 63 13.78 4.99 -4.21
N ILE A 64 12.86 5.07 -5.18
CA ILE A 64 12.70 4.05 -6.21
C ILE A 64 13.92 4.04 -7.15
N SER A 65 14.46 5.22 -7.52
CA SER A 65 15.66 5.30 -8.36
C SER A 65 16.86 4.64 -7.72
N VAL A 66 17.12 4.92 -6.44
CA VAL A 66 18.25 4.32 -5.71
C VAL A 66 18.05 2.81 -5.58
N THR A 67 16.87 2.37 -5.17
CA THR A 67 16.60 0.93 -5.00
C THR A 67 16.60 0.17 -6.32
N GLY A 68 16.02 0.72 -7.39
CA GLY A 68 16.03 0.13 -8.73
C GLY A 68 17.45 -0.04 -9.26
N THR A 69 18.28 1.00 -9.16
CA THR A 69 19.68 0.96 -9.57
C THR A 69 20.48 -0.10 -8.80
N ILE A 70 20.32 -0.15 -7.47
CA ILE A 70 20.99 -1.16 -6.64
C ILE A 70 20.56 -2.57 -7.03
N MET A 71 19.27 -2.80 -7.27
CA MET A 71 18.77 -4.12 -7.66
C MET A 71 19.27 -4.56 -9.04
N GLY A 72 19.33 -3.65 -10.00
CA GLY A 72 19.90 -3.94 -11.32
C GLY A 72 21.38 -4.35 -11.23
N LEU A 73 22.15 -3.61 -10.43
CA LEU A 73 23.57 -3.95 -10.16
C LEU A 73 23.72 -5.31 -9.48
N VAL A 74 22.94 -5.58 -8.45
CA VAL A 74 22.97 -6.86 -7.71
C VAL A 74 22.64 -8.03 -8.65
N LEU A 75 21.57 -7.94 -9.42
CA LEU A 75 21.19 -8.98 -10.38
C LEU A 75 22.29 -9.21 -11.42
N THR A 76 22.87 -8.14 -11.94
CA THR A 76 23.97 -8.23 -12.93
C THR A 76 25.16 -8.97 -12.35
N ILE A 77 25.61 -8.60 -11.12
CA ILE A 77 26.76 -9.23 -10.46
C ILE A 77 26.48 -10.70 -10.13
N GLN A 78 25.27 -11.04 -9.74
CA GLN A 78 24.89 -12.43 -9.42
C GLN A 78 24.72 -13.31 -10.65
N THR A 79 24.18 -12.78 -11.73
CA THR A 79 23.85 -13.54 -12.94
C THR A 79 25.08 -13.75 -13.83
N ARG A 80 26.04 -12.80 -13.81
CA ARG A 80 27.24 -12.82 -14.65
C ARG A 80 28.06 -14.11 -14.53
N PRO A 81 28.51 -14.56 -13.34
CA PRO A 81 29.35 -15.74 -13.22
C PRO A 81 28.65 -17.00 -13.76
N VAL A 82 27.37 -17.14 -13.49
CA VAL A 82 26.58 -18.28 -13.99
C VAL A 82 26.57 -18.32 -15.53
N LEU A 83 26.34 -17.17 -16.18
CA LEU A 83 26.31 -17.11 -17.65
C LEU A 83 27.70 -17.28 -18.29
N MET A 84 28.78 -16.87 -17.59
CA MET A 84 30.14 -17.12 -18.03
C MET A 84 30.45 -18.61 -18.07
N ASP A 85 30.06 -19.38 -17.06
CA ASP A 85 30.25 -20.83 -16.99
C ASP A 85 29.55 -21.57 -18.15
N PHE A 86 28.45 -21.02 -18.65
CA PHE A 86 27.72 -21.55 -19.80
C PHE A 86 28.14 -20.94 -21.15
N GLY A 87 29.11 -20.01 -21.17
CA GLY A 87 29.53 -19.31 -22.39
C GLY A 87 28.45 -18.42 -23.02
N ALA A 88 27.47 -17.99 -22.23
CA ALA A 88 26.27 -17.27 -22.66
C ALA A 88 26.25 -15.80 -22.21
N GLU A 89 27.41 -15.15 -22.09
CA GLU A 89 27.52 -13.75 -21.60
C GLU A 89 26.70 -12.75 -22.42
N SER A 90 26.54 -13.00 -23.71
CA SER A 90 25.73 -12.12 -24.59
C SER A 90 24.26 -12.02 -24.19
N LEU A 91 23.74 -12.97 -23.44
CA LEU A 91 22.36 -13.00 -22.96
C LEU A 91 22.18 -12.25 -21.63
N LEU A 92 23.25 -11.82 -20.95
CA LEU A 92 23.23 -11.21 -19.62
C LEU A 92 22.23 -10.02 -19.55
N ALA A 93 22.37 -9.07 -20.46
CA ALA A 93 21.56 -7.87 -20.46
C ALA A 93 20.06 -8.19 -20.64
N GLY A 94 19.75 -9.10 -21.57
CA GLY A 94 18.37 -9.53 -21.81
C GLY A 94 17.74 -10.26 -20.62
N MET A 95 18.49 -11.16 -19.98
CA MET A 95 18.00 -11.92 -18.82
C MET A 95 17.77 -11.01 -17.61
N VAL A 96 18.70 -10.09 -17.33
CA VAL A 96 18.55 -9.13 -16.22
C VAL A 96 17.35 -8.21 -16.49
N ALA A 97 17.21 -7.66 -17.70
CA ALA A 97 16.10 -6.79 -18.06
C ALA A 97 14.74 -7.50 -17.92
N VAL A 98 14.62 -8.73 -18.44
CA VAL A 98 13.38 -9.50 -18.34
C VAL A 98 13.03 -9.84 -16.88
N SER A 99 14.03 -10.18 -16.05
CA SER A 99 13.82 -10.48 -14.63
C SER A 99 13.38 -9.25 -13.84
N LEU A 100 13.96 -8.09 -14.15
CA LEU A 100 13.56 -6.83 -13.52
C LEU A 100 12.13 -6.45 -13.89
N ILE A 101 11.81 -6.37 -15.17
CA ILE A 101 10.50 -5.93 -15.64
C ILE A 101 9.38 -6.88 -15.23
N ARG A 102 9.65 -8.19 -15.29
CA ARG A 102 8.60 -9.18 -15.09
C ARG A 102 8.30 -9.50 -13.63
N GLU A 103 9.32 -9.50 -12.77
CA GLU A 103 9.19 -9.99 -11.40
C GLU A 103 9.64 -8.98 -10.35
N MET A 104 10.89 -8.54 -10.41
CA MET A 104 11.51 -7.76 -9.34
C MET A 104 11.03 -6.31 -9.29
N GLY A 105 10.90 -5.64 -10.43
CA GLY A 105 10.46 -4.26 -10.52
C GLY A 105 9.11 -4.03 -9.86
N PRO A 106 8.04 -4.72 -10.28
CA PRO A 106 6.71 -4.56 -9.70
C PRO A 106 6.64 -4.91 -8.22
N VAL A 107 7.30 -6.02 -7.80
CA VAL A 107 7.25 -6.48 -6.40
C VAL A 107 7.95 -5.49 -5.48
N ILE A 108 9.18 -5.10 -5.80
CA ILE A 108 9.99 -4.22 -4.95
C ILE A 108 9.39 -2.82 -4.90
N THR A 109 9.04 -2.27 -6.06
CA THR A 109 8.41 -0.95 -6.14
C THR A 109 7.09 -0.93 -5.40
N GLY A 110 6.25 -1.96 -5.59
CA GLY A 110 4.99 -2.10 -4.87
C GLY A 110 5.16 -2.17 -3.36
N LEU A 111 6.13 -2.95 -2.87
CA LEU A 111 6.42 -3.09 -1.44
C LEU A 111 6.92 -1.78 -0.82
N ILE A 112 7.86 -1.09 -1.49
CA ILE A 112 8.39 0.21 -1.06
C ILE A 112 7.27 1.25 -1.01
N CYS A 113 6.46 1.32 -2.07
CA CYS A 113 5.33 2.24 -2.14
C CYS A 113 4.31 1.94 -1.05
N ALA A 114 3.93 0.68 -0.86
CA ALA A 114 2.97 0.28 0.17
C ALA A 114 3.45 0.69 1.57
N GLY A 115 4.70 0.40 1.92
CA GLY A 115 5.27 0.76 3.21
C GLY A 115 5.33 2.27 3.44
N LYS A 116 5.81 3.03 2.44
CA LYS A 116 5.92 4.48 2.52
C LYS A 116 4.55 5.17 2.56
N ILE A 117 3.62 4.74 1.73
CA ILE A 117 2.29 5.32 1.65
C ILE A 117 1.52 5.02 2.94
N ALA A 118 1.53 3.76 3.40
CA ALA A 118 0.83 3.35 4.62
C ALA A 118 1.37 4.09 5.85
N SER A 119 2.69 4.18 6.03
CA SER A 119 3.29 4.90 7.15
C SER A 119 3.02 6.41 7.09
N GLY A 120 3.13 7.01 5.89
CA GLY A 120 2.87 8.42 5.69
C GLY A 120 1.41 8.80 5.94
N MET A 121 0.48 8.02 5.40
CA MET A 121 -0.96 8.23 5.64
C MET A 121 -1.35 7.97 7.09
N GLY A 122 -0.80 6.92 7.71
CA GLY A 122 -1.04 6.59 9.11
C GLY A 122 -0.59 7.71 10.05
N ALA A 123 0.61 8.24 9.85
CA ALA A 123 1.13 9.36 10.63
C ALA A 123 0.29 10.64 10.47
N GLU A 124 -0.13 10.97 9.24
CA GLU A 124 -0.93 12.14 8.95
C GLU A 124 -2.34 12.04 9.54
N LEU A 125 -3.03 10.91 9.34
CA LEU A 125 -4.35 10.67 9.93
C LEU A 125 -4.31 10.59 11.45
N GLY A 126 -3.25 9.96 12.01
CA GLY A 126 -3.02 9.93 13.44
C GLY A 126 -2.83 11.31 14.04
N SER A 127 -2.04 12.16 13.38
CA SER A 127 -1.87 13.57 13.80
C SER A 127 -3.18 14.35 13.74
N MET A 128 -3.95 14.21 12.65
CA MET A 128 -5.26 14.87 12.51
C MET A 128 -6.27 14.39 13.56
N LYS A 129 -6.19 13.14 13.99
CA LYS A 129 -7.05 12.60 15.05
C LYS A 129 -6.68 13.19 16.41
N VAL A 130 -5.39 13.24 16.75
CA VAL A 130 -4.92 13.80 18.03
C VAL A 130 -5.20 15.31 18.14
N THR A 131 -5.16 16.01 17.02
CA THR A 131 -5.46 17.47 16.97
C THR A 131 -6.95 17.77 16.76
N GLU A 132 -7.83 16.78 16.88
CA GLU A 132 -9.29 16.90 16.75
C GLU A 132 -9.76 17.50 15.41
N GLN A 133 -8.89 17.51 14.38
CA GLN A 133 -9.23 18.05 13.06
C GLN A 133 -10.32 17.23 12.35
N ILE A 134 -10.36 15.92 12.61
CA ILE A 134 -11.38 15.02 12.02
C ILE A 134 -12.74 15.34 12.63
N GLU A 135 -12.82 15.53 13.94
CA GLU A 135 -14.04 15.92 14.65
C GLU A 135 -14.52 17.32 14.21
N ALA A 136 -13.58 18.26 14.04
CA ALA A 136 -13.91 19.60 13.53
C ALA A 136 -14.51 19.56 12.11
N MET A 137 -14.04 18.66 11.23
CA MET A 137 -14.63 18.46 9.92
C MET A 137 -16.06 17.89 10.01
N GLU A 138 -16.30 16.94 10.91
CA GLU A 138 -17.65 16.37 11.13
C GLU A 138 -18.63 17.44 11.62
N VAL A 139 -18.22 18.26 12.58
CA VAL A 139 -19.02 19.39 13.08
C VAL A 139 -19.33 20.41 11.98
N SER A 140 -18.38 20.60 11.04
CA SER A 140 -18.55 21.47 9.88
C SER A 140 -19.35 20.83 8.73
N SER A 141 -20.01 19.70 8.98
CA SER A 141 -20.77 18.92 7.98
C SER A 141 -19.94 18.45 6.78
N THR A 142 -18.62 18.40 6.91
CA THR A 142 -17.71 17.85 5.90
C THR A 142 -17.50 16.36 6.17
N ASN A 143 -17.75 15.51 5.17
CA ASN A 143 -17.55 14.07 5.33
C ASN A 143 -16.04 13.73 5.28
N PRO A 144 -15.40 13.33 6.42
CA PRO A 144 -13.97 13.04 6.45
C PRO A 144 -13.55 11.90 5.52
N MET A 145 -14.43 10.92 5.33
CA MET A 145 -14.19 9.79 4.43
C MET A 145 -13.95 10.27 2.99
N ARG A 146 -14.81 11.17 2.52
CA ARG A 146 -14.75 11.71 1.16
C ARG A 146 -13.57 12.64 0.95
N PHE A 147 -13.26 13.47 1.95
CA PHE A 147 -12.18 14.45 1.85
C PHE A 147 -10.80 13.83 2.06
N LEU A 148 -10.66 12.92 3.02
CA LEU A 148 -9.35 12.37 3.40
C LEU A 148 -9.04 11.03 2.73
N VAL A 149 -9.99 10.10 2.65
CA VAL A 149 -9.71 8.72 2.23
C VAL A 149 -9.79 8.56 0.72
N VAL A 150 -10.86 9.05 0.10
CA VAL A 150 -11.11 8.83 -1.33
C VAL A 150 -9.98 9.39 -2.22
N PRO A 151 -9.52 10.65 -2.09
CA PRO A 151 -8.45 11.18 -2.94
C PRO A 151 -7.13 10.44 -2.75
N ARG A 152 -6.81 9.98 -1.54
CA ARG A 152 -5.58 9.26 -1.23
C ARG A 152 -5.55 7.89 -1.88
N VAL A 153 -6.65 7.13 -1.79
CA VAL A 153 -6.73 5.80 -2.40
C VAL A 153 -6.65 5.90 -3.93
N TRP A 154 -7.37 6.83 -4.55
CA TRP A 154 -7.29 7.05 -5.99
C TRP A 154 -5.91 7.50 -6.44
N ALA A 155 -5.27 8.43 -5.71
CA ALA A 155 -3.92 8.87 -5.99
C ALA A 155 -2.91 7.71 -5.89
N ALA A 156 -3.01 6.86 -4.87
CA ALA A 156 -2.16 5.68 -4.72
C ALA A 156 -2.38 4.68 -5.86
N THR A 157 -3.64 4.37 -6.19
CA THR A 157 -4.00 3.44 -7.26
C THR A 157 -3.45 3.88 -8.62
N LEU A 158 -3.41 5.18 -8.89
CA LEU A 158 -2.92 5.72 -10.15
C LEU A 158 -1.39 5.90 -10.16
N MET A 159 -0.80 6.32 -9.05
CA MET A 159 0.63 6.60 -8.96
C MET A 159 1.50 5.36 -8.85
N ILE A 160 1.04 4.29 -8.18
CA ILE A 160 1.85 3.07 -8.03
C ILE A 160 2.20 2.43 -9.38
N PRO A 161 1.27 2.20 -10.33
CA PRO A 161 1.61 1.68 -11.64
C PRO A 161 2.58 2.59 -12.43
N LEU A 162 2.42 3.91 -12.32
CA LEU A 162 3.34 4.86 -12.97
C LEU A 162 4.76 4.78 -12.39
N LEU A 163 4.88 4.58 -11.08
CA LEU A 163 6.17 4.41 -10.42
C LEU A 163 6.82 3.06 -10.77
N ILE A 164 6.02 2.01 -11.01
CA ILE A 164 6.52 0.72 -11.50
C ILE A 164 7.08 0.89 -12.92
N LEU A 165 6.33 1.51 -13.82
CA LEU A 165 6.80 1.78 -15.18
C LEU A 165 8.08 2.64 -15.18
N TYR A 166 8.19 3.60 -14.28
CA TYR A 166 9.40 4.38 -14.10
C TYR A 166 10.57 3.51 -13.63
N ALA A 167 10.35 2.63 -12.65
CA ALA A 167 11.39 1.73 -12.13
C ALA A 167 11.89 0.74 -13.20
N ASP A 168 11.00 0.26 -14.06
CA ASP A 168 11.32 -0.67 -15.16
C ASP A 168 12.10 0.01 -16.29
N GLY A 169 11.98 1.34 -16.42
CA GLY A 169 12.69 2.14 -17.41
C GLY A 169 14.07 2.65 -16.97
N LEU A 170 14.51 2.32 -15.75
CA LEU A 170 15.73 2.83 -15.14
C LEU A 170 16.88 1.82 -15.26
#